data_c4506b1c79453676bd2fcfe7e3f08dce
#
_entry.id   c4506b1c79453676bd2fcfe7e3f08dce
#
_cell.length_a   1.000
_cell.length_b   1.000
_cell.length_c   1.000
_cell.angle_alpha   90.00
_cell.angle_beta   90.00
_cell.angle_gamma   90.00
#
_symmetry.space_group_name_H-M   'P 1'
#
loop_
_entity.id
_entity.type
_entity.pdbx_description
1 polymer ?
#
loop_
_entity_poly.entity_id
_entity_poly.type
_entity_poly.pdbx_seq_one_letter_code
_entity_poly.pdbx_strand_id
1 'polypeptide(L)'
;MSQHTLLLVDGSSYLYRAFHAMAPLTAPDGTPTGALYGVLNMLRRLRADYVHSHCAVVFDAKGKNFRHEMYADYKATRPPMPDELRPQAEMLPELVRLMGWPVLVVPDVEADDVIGTLAKQGEAEGWQVVISTGDKDMAQLVSEQVTLVNTMSNEKLDIEGVKNKFGVHPHQIIDYLTLMGDKVDNVPGVEKCGPKTAVKWLEQYGTLAGVIEHAGEIKGKVGENLQAALPQLPLSYQLVTIKTDLDLHGELPEGLHSLHRKSPRWPQLAVEFKRLNFRTWLKEAEERLHEGSGDLFGSEHIGEQAALAEQQPPAPEIRTAAAPAELNYQAVTTEAQFAELLAKLERAEAVGIDTETTSLNPLEARLVGISIAFAAGEAVYIPLGHSPTAAPEQLDLPATLGRLKLYLENACLKKIGQNLKYDQHIFANYDIALNGIAGDAMLASYIIESHLGHGLDELAERWLGLPTITYESLCGKGAKQISFADVALDQATEYAAQDADFALRIESWLKQQMDAKQLEMYENMELPVAQVLFEMERNGVLIDKDELARQSHELGSELLQLEQQAYQ
;
A
#
# COMPACT_ATOMS: atom_id res chain seq x y z
N MET A 1 -0.83 -26.93 -19.52
CA MET A 1 0.05 -27.18 -18.36
C MET A 1 -0.26 -26.10 -17.37
N SER A 2 -0.65 -26.42 -16.15
CA SER A 2 -0.88 -25.41 -15.10
C SER A 2 0.43 -24.68 -14.83
N GLN A 3 0.44 -23.38 -15.00
CA GLN A 3 1.61 -22.54 -14.75
C GLN A 3 1.80 -22.46 -13.23
N HIS A 4 2.88 -23.04 -12.69
CA HIS A 4 3.18 -22.93 -11.26
C HIS A 4 3.63 -21.51 -10.93
N THR A 5 3.18 -21.02 -9.77
CA THR A 5 3.60 -19.73 -9.22
C THR A 5 4.23 -19.96 -7.85
N LEU A 6 5.46 -19.47 -7.67
CA LEU A 6 6.20 -19.48 -6.42
C LEU A 6 6.16 -18.08 -5.79
N LEU A 7 5.62 -18.00 -4.57
CA LEU A 7 5.55 -16.76 -3.79
C LEU A 7 6.62 -16.78 -2.69
N LEU A 8 7.63 -15.93 -2.80
CA LEU A 8 8.72 -15.78 -1.83
C LEU A 8 8.53 -14.49 -1.04
N VAL A 9 8.62 -14.59 0.28
CA VAL A 9 8.45 -13.45 1.18
C VAL A 9 9.71 -13.22 2.00
N ASP A 10 10.23 -12.01 1.96
CA ASP A 10 11.28 -11.53 2.83
C ASP A 10 10.69 -11.22 4.22
N GLY A 11 10.76 -12.21 5.11
CA GLY A 11 10.20 -12.14 6.45
C GLY A 11 10.91 -11.14 7.35
N SER A 12 12.22 -10.95 7.16
CA SER A 12 13.02 -9.97 7.91
C SER A 12 12.60 -8.54 7.55
N SER A 13 12.47 -8.24 6.26
CA SER A 13 11.95 -6.95 5.79
C SER A 13 10.53 -6.69 6.30
N TYR A 14 9.65 -7.69 6.25
CA TYR A 14 8.30 -7.59 6.77
C TYR A 14 8.27 -7.25 8.26
N LEU A 15 9.12 -7.90 9.06
CA LEU A 15 9.20 -7.67 10.50
C LEU A 15 9.58 -6.22 10.84
N TYR A 16 10.67 -5.72 10.23
CA TYR A 16 11.11 -4.33 10.47
C TYR A 16 10.09 -3.31 9.99
N ARG A 17 9.48 -3.53 8.83
CA ARG A 17 8.45 -2.64 8.27
C ARG A 17 7.20 -2.61 9.15
N ALA A 18 6.73 -3.77 9.61
CA ALA A 18 5.62 -3.85 10.54
C ALA A 18 5.93 -3.14 11.86
N PHE A 19 7.14 -3.29 12.39
CA PHE A 19 7.57 -2.62 13.62
C PHE A 19 7.48 -1.09 13.52
N HIS A 20 7.89 -0.52 12.40
CA HIS A 20 7.85 0.93 12.20
C HIS A 20 6.46 1.47 11.80
N ALA A 21 5.59 0.63 11.24
CA ALA A 21 4.27 1.05 10.78
C ALA A 21 3.16 0.85 11.81
N MET A 22 3.32 -0.11 12.72
CA MET A 22 2.27 -0.47 13.69
C MET A 22 2.36 0.37 14.97
N ALA A 23 1.19 0.68 15.53
CA ALA A 23 1.13 1.21 16.89
C ALA A 23 1.74 0.21 17.89
N PRO A 24 2.31 0.67 19.01
CA PRO A 24 2.86 -0.21 20.03
C PRO A 24 1.73 -1.01 20.70
N LEU A 25 1.55 -2.25 20.27
CA LEU A 25 0.64 -3.22 20.89
C LEU A 25 1.42 -4.11 21.86
N THR A 26 0.78 -4.49 22.95
CA THR A 26 1.37 -5.36 23.97
C THR A 26 0.40 -6.48 24.37
N ALA A 27 0.94 -7.65 24.64
CA ALA A 27 0.23 -8.73 25.32
C ALA A 27 -0.05 -8.39 26.80
N PRO A 28 -0.92 -9.12 27.51
CA PRO A 28 -1.22 -8.88 28.92
C PRO A 28 -0.01 -8.99 29.86
N ASP A 29 1.02 -9.73 29.45
CA ASP A 29 2.29 -9.88 30.19
C ASP A 29 3.30 -8.76 29.90
N GLY A 30 2.93 -7.77 29.08
CA GLY A 30 3.78 -6.67 28.67
C GLY A 30 4.66 -6.96 27.44
N THR A 31 4.60 -8.15 26.86
CA THR A 31 5.38 -8.50 25.66
C THR A 31 4.92 -7.65 24.48
N PRO A 32 5.83 -6.95 23.75
CA PRO A 32 5.48 -6.23 22.54
C PRO A 32 4.97 -7.17 21.45
N THR A 33 3.89 -6.80 20.76
CA THR A 33 3.22 -7.67 19.76
C THR A 33 2.84 -6.97 18.45
N GLY A 34 3.06 -5.66 18.34
CA GLY A 34 2.64 -4.87 17.18
C GLY A 34 3.22 -5.36 15.87
N ALA A 35 4.53 -5.66 15.82
CA ALA A 35 5.17 -6.16 14.61
C ALA A 35 4.67 -7.56 14.22
N LEU A 36 4.42 -8.44 15.19
CA LEU A 36 3.80 -9.75 14.94
C LEU A 36 2.44 -9.59 14.25
N TYR A 37 1.57 -8.76 14.84
CA TYR A 37 0.23 -8.49 14.29
C TYR A 37 0.30 -7.93 12.88
N GLY A 38 1.21 -6.96 12.65
CA GLY A 38 1.43 -6.36 11.34
C GLY A 38 1.86 -7.38 10.29
N VAL A 39 2.86 -8.23 10.61
CA VAL A 39 3.34 -9.25 9.66
C VAL A 39 2.23 -10.26 9.32
N LEU A 40 1.45 -10.71 10.30
CA LEU A 40 0.35 -11.64 10.04
C LEU A 40 -0.69 -11.04 9.08
N ASN A 41 -1.03 -9.77 9.25
CA ASN A 41 -1.94 -9.07 8.34
C ASN A 41 -1.34 -8.90 6.94
N MET A 42 -0.05 -8.55 6.84
CA MET A 42 0.64 -8.45 5.55
C MET A 42 0.65 -9.81 4.82
N LEU A 43 0.92 -10.91 5.50
CA LEU A 43 0.87 -12.26 4.92
C LEU A 43 -0.55 -12.67 4.50
N ARG A 44 -1.58 -12.29 5.27
CA ARG A 44 -2.99 -12.50 4.91
C ARG A 44 -3.34 -11.78 3.62
N ARG A 45 -3.01 -10.48 3.53
CA ARG A 45 -3.23 -9.65 2.35
C ARG A 45 -2.49 -10.22 1.13
N LEU A 46 -1.20 -10.47 1.26
CA LEU A 46 -0.38 -11.02 0.18
C LEU A 46 -0.96 -12.32 -0.41
N ARG A 47 -1.54 -13.16 0.47
CA ARG A 47 -2.20 -14.39 0.04
C ARG A 47 -3.48 -14.13 -0.76
N ALA A 48 -4.23 -13.11 -0.39
CA ALA A 48 -5.46 -12.73 -1.11
C ALA A 48 -5.12 -12.13 -2.48
N ASP A 49 -4.08 -11.29 -2.54
CA ASP A 49 -3.69 -10.54 -3.74
C ASP A 49 -2.95 -11.41 -4.77
N TYR A 50 -2.27 -12.48 -4.34
CA TYR A 50 -1.42 -13.29 -5.23
C TYR A 50 -1.78 -14.78 -5.17
N VAL A 51 -2.40 -15.29 -6.23
CA VAL A 51 -2.65 -16.73 -6.40
C VAL A 51 -1.32 -17.45 -6.62
N HIS A 52 -1.02 -18.43 -5.79
CA HIS A 52 0.23 -19.18 -5.82
C HIS A 52 0.01 -20.65 -5.53
N SER A 53 0.82 -21.52 -6.14
CA SER A 53 0.84 -22.96 -5.87
C SER A 53 1.87 -23.33 -4.80
N HIS A 54 2.98 -22.57 -4.73
CA HIS A 54 4.10 -22.77 -3.80
C HIS A 54 4.45 -21.45 -3.13
N CYS A 55 4.93 -21.51 -1.89
CA CYS A 55 5.34 -20.30 -1.17
C CYS A 55 6.39 -20.59 -0.10
N ALA A 56 7.16 -19.58 0.27
CA ALA A 56 8.04 -19.61 1.43
C ALA A 56 8.18 -18.23 2.06
N VAL A 57 8.34 -18.18 3.38
CA VAL A 57 8.78 -16.99 4.12
C VAL A 57 10.21 -17.24 4.58
N VAL A 58 11.12 -16.37 4.20
CA VAL A 58 12.53 -16.50 4.49
C VAL A 58 12.94 -15.46 5.51
N PHE A 59 13.67 -15.89 6.55
CA PHE A 59 14.22 -15.01 7.58
C PHE A 59 15.74 -15.12 7.65
N ASP A 60 16.38 -14.01 8.01
CA ASP A 60 17.81 -14.02 8.30
C ASP A 60 18.12 -14.89 9.53
N ALA A 61 19.18 -15.67 9.42
CA ALA A 61 19.70 -16.40 10.56
C ALA A 61 20.43 -15.45 11.55
N LYS A 62 20.47 -15.83 12.82
CA LYS A 62 21.27 -15.10 13.82
C LYS A 62 22.75 -15.34 13.57
N GLY A 63 23.56 -14.28 13.59
CA GLY A 63 25.00 -14.38 13.50
C GLY A 63 25.61 -13.61 12.34
N LYS A 64 26.89 -13.89 12.09
CA LYS A 64 27.63 -13.33 10.96
C LYS A 64 27.45 -14.24 9.75
N ASN A 65 27.41 -13.64 8.56
CA ASN A 65 27.36 -14.34 7.28
C ASN A 65 28.69 -14.18 6.53
N PHE A 66 28.82 -14.81 5.36
CA PHE A 66 30.01 -14.76 4.54
C PHE A 66 30.44 -13.34 4.13
N ARG A 67 29.52 -12.36 4.02
CA ARG A 67 29.86 -10.97 3.71
C ARG A 67 30.66 -10.30 4.83
N HIS A 68 30.40 -10.66 6.08
CA HIS A 68 31.20 -10.19 7.23
C HIS A 68 32.63 -10.77 7.23
N GLU A 69 32.81 -11.97 6.65
CA GLU A 69 34.15 -12.55 6.47
C GLU A 69 34.93 -11.84 5.35
N MET A 70 34.21 -11.42 4.29
CA MET A 70 34.80 -10.67 3.18
C MET A 70 35.13 -9.23 3.54
N TYR A 71 34.28 -8.59 4.36
CA TYR A 71 34.42 -7.20 4.76
C TYR A 71 33.95 -7.02 6.21
N ALA A 72 34.89 -6.81 7.13
CA ALA A 72 34.60 -6.74 8.56
C ALA A 72 33.65 -5.62 8.96
N ASP A 73 33.65 -4.52 8.18
CA ASP A 73 32.79 -3.37 8.41
C ASP A 73 31.41 -3.47 7.73
N TYR A 74 31.10 -4.63 7.12
CA TYR A 74 29.78 -4.85 6.51
C TYR A 74 28.67 -4.73 7.55
N LYS A 75 27.67 -3.90 7.29
CA LYS A 75 26.56 -3.57 8.20
C LYS A 75 26.97 -3.01 9.59
N ALA A 76 28.25 -2.61 9.76
CA ALA A 76 28.75 -2.10 11.05
C ALA A 76 28.07 -0.79 11.50
N THR A 77 27.52 -0.02 10.58
CA THR A 77 26.79 1.24 10.84
C THR A 77 25.31 1.04 11.16
N ARG A 78 24.78 -0.19 11.01
CA ARG A 78 23.38 -0.46 11.37
C ARG A 78 23.18 -0.39 12.88
N PRO A 79 22.15 0.33 13.36
CA PRO A 79 21.80 0.30 14.78
C PRO A 79 21.43 -1.13 15.21
N PRO A 80 21.68 -1.51 16.47
CA PRO A 80 21.25 -2.80 16.98
C PRO A 80 19.72 -2.93 16.90
N MET A 81 19.24 -4.17 16.81
CA MET A 81 17.80 -4.44 16.84
C MET A 81 17.19 -3.86 18.12
N PRO A 82 16.12 -3.05 18.02
CA PRO A 82 15.41 -2.53 19.18
C PRO A 82 15.01 -3.63 20.17
N ASP A 83 15.11 -3.37 21.45
CA ASP A 83 14.79 -4.37 22.49
C ASP A 83 13.33 -4.82 22.43
N GLU A 84 12.41 -3.95 22.02
CA GLU A 84 10.99 -4.25 21.83
C GLU A 84 10.73 -5.14 20.60
N LEU A 85 11.62 -5.12 19.62
CA LEU A 85 11.50 -5.95 18.41
C LEU A 85 12.09 -7.35 18.62
N ARG A 86 13.10 -7.49 19.48
CA ARG A 86 13.83 -8.75 19.69
C ARG A 86 12.92 -9.94 20.06
N PRO A 87 12.02 -9.85 21.07
CA PRO A 87 11.12 -10.96 21.38
C PRO A 87 10.16 -11.29 20.23
N GLN A 88 9.75 -10.30 19.47
CA GLN A 88 8.87 -10.49 18.31
C GLN A 88 9.60 -11.22 17.16
N ALA A 89 10.86 -10.87 16.91
CA ALA A 89 11.70 -11.57 15.92
C ALA A 89 11.93 -13.05 16.26
N GLU A 90 11.98 -13.38 17.54
CA GLU A 90 12.14 -14.77 18.00
C GLU A 90 10.86 -15.60 17.85
N MET A 91 9.70 -15.00 18.08
CA MET A 91 8.40 -15.67 18.00
C MET A 91 7.85 -15.78 16.58
N LEU A 92 8.16 -14.83 15.71
CA LEU A 92 7.54 -14.72 14.39
C LEU A 92 7.70 -15.95 13.50
N PRO A 93 8.89 -16.57 13.35
CA PRO A 93 9.05 -17.72 12.46
C PRO A 93 8.16 -18.90 12.85
N GLU A 94 7.99 -19.17 14.15
CA GLU A 94 7.13 -20.25 14.60
C GLU A 94 5.64 -19.92 14.39
N LEU A 95 5.24 -18.68 14.66
CA LEU A 95 3.86 -18.25 14.44
C LEU A 95 3.48 -18.35 12.94
N VAL A 96 4.39 -17.98 12.05
CA VAL A 96 4.21 -18.12 10.59
C VAL A 96 4.13 -19.59 10.18
N ARG A 97 4.93 -20.48 10.78
CA ARG A 97 4.81 -21.93 10.56
C ARG A 97 3.46 -22.50 11.01
N LEU A 98 2.98 -22.04 12.17
CA LEU A 98 1.65 -22.44 12.68
C LEU A 98 0.52 -21.99 11.73
N MET A 99 0.70 -20.88 11.01
CA MET A 99 -0.22 -20.43 9.96
C MET A 99 -0.13 -21.24 8.66
N GLY A 100 0.74 -22.25 8.62
CA GLY A 100 0.90 -23.17 7.50
C GLY A 100 1.85 -22.70 6.41
N TRP A 101 2.60 -21.61 6.61
CA TRP A 101 3.63 -21.17 5.67
C TRP A 101 4.92 -22.00 5.84
N PRO A 102 5.54 -22.47 4.76
CA PRO A 102 6.93 -22.91 4.79
C PRO A 102 7.84 -21.78 5.23
N VAL A 103 8.71 -22.03 6.21
CA VAL A 103 9.63 -21.02 6.75
C VAL A 103 11.05 -21.54 6.64
N LEU A 104 11.91 -20.74 6.02
CA LEU A 104 13.33 -21.01 5.85
C LEU A 104 14.17 -20.03 6.67
N VAL A 105 15.19 -20.57 7.34
CA VAL A 105 16.21 -19.82 8.07
C VAL A 105 17.52 -20.56 7.83
N VAL A 106 18.38 -20.05 6.96
CA VAL A 106 19.61 -20.73 6.53
C VAL A 106 20.82 -20.05 7.18
N PRO A 107 21.67 -20.78 7.91
CA PRO A 107 22.84 -20.21 8.55
C PRO A 107 23.85 -19.67 7.52
N ASP A 108 24.68 -18.72 7.96
CA ASP A 108 25.85 -18.17 7.26
C ASP A 108 25.56 -17.41 5.95
N VAL A 109 24.27 -17.24 5.59
CA VAL A 109 23.81 -16.48 4.43
C VAL A 109 22.69 -15.51 4.84
N GLU A 110 22.35 -14.58 3.97
CA GLU A 110 21.22 -13.68 4.16
C GLU A 110 19.92 -14.25 3.54
N ALA A 111 18.79 -13.78 4.02
CA ALA A 111 17.48 -14.14 3.45
C ALA A 111 17.44 -13.87 1.93
N ASP A 112 18.09 -12.80 1.50
CA ASP A 112 18.21 -12.39 0.09
C ASP A 112 18.86 -13.47 -0.79
N ASP A 113 19.92 -14.10 -0.27
CA ASP A 113 20.64 -15.16 -1.00
C ASP A 113 19.77 -16.43 -1.14
N VAL A 114 19.01 -16.75 -0.10
CA VAL A 114 18.05 -17.87 -0.13
C VAL A 114 16.92 -17.58 -1.11
N ILE A 115 16.32 -16.39 -1.05
CA ILE A 115 15.27 -15.96 -1.96
C ILE A 115 15.78 -15.93 -3.41
N GLY A 116 16.99 -15.38 -3.63
CA GLY A 116 17.61 -15.35 -4.96
C GLY A 116 17.84 -16.75 -5.54
N THR A 117 18.30 -17.69 -4.70
CA THR A 117 18.50 -19.09 -5.10
C THR A 117 17.20 -19.79 -5.47
N LEU A 118 16.15 -19.64 -4.63
CA LEU A 118 14.83 -20.21 -4.91
C LEU A 118 14.17 -19.58 -6.14
N ALA A 119 14.32 -18.27 -6.33
CA ALA A 119 13.82 -17.58 -7.50
C ALA A 119 14.48 -18.10 -8.78
N LYS A 120 15.81 -18.30 -8.75
CA LYS A 120 16.56 -18.82 -9.90
C LYS A 120 16.20 -20.27 -10.21
N GLN A 121 15.98 -21.09 -9.18
CA GLN A 121 15.51 -22.46 -9.36
C GLN A 121 14.09 -22.50 -9.97
N GLY A 122 13.18 -21.66 -9.47
CA GLY A 122 11.82 -21.54 -10.02
C GLY A 122 11.82 -21.09 -11.48
N GLU A 123 12.66 -20.11 -11.83
CA GLU A 123 12.86 -19.65 -13.21
C GLU A 123 13.36 -20.79 -14.11
N ALA A 124 14.33 -21.59 -13.63
CA ALA A 124 14.86 -22.72 -14.37
C ALA A 124 13.82 -23.83 -14.63
N GLU A 125 12.85 -23.99 -13.76
CA GLU A 125 11.71 -24.90 -13.91
C GLU A 125 10.54 -24.29 -14.74
N GLY A 126 10.68 -23.05 -15.20
CA GLY A 126 9.65 -22.35 -15.97
C GLY A 126 8.47 -21.82 -15.15
N TRP A 127 8.64 -21.66 -13.84
CA TRP A 127 7.61 -21.13 -12.96
C TRP A 127 7.58 -19.60 -12.99
N GLN A 128 6.43 -19.03 -12.68
CA GLN A 128 6.35 -17.61 -12.33
C GLN A 128 6.79 -17.43 -10.87
N VAL A 129 7.60 -16.44 -10.60
CA VAL A 129 8.10 -16.14 -9.25
C VAL A 129 7.71 -14.73 -8.86
N VAL A 130 7.06 -14.61 -7.70
CA VAL A 130 6.72 -13.33 -7.08
C VAL A 130 7.52 -13.21 -5.80
N ILE A 131 8.37 -12.19 -5.70
CA ILE A 131 9.15 -11.89 -4.49
C ILE A 131 8.52 -10.69 -3.81
N SER A 132 8.04 -10.87 -2.58
CA SER A 132 7.49 -9.79 -1.78
C SER A 132 8.51 -9.27 -0.77
N THR A 133 9.05 -8.10 -1.07
CA THR A 133 10.08 -7.43 -0.27
C THR A 133 9.99 -5.91 -0.39
N GLY A 134 10.61 -5.19 0.55
CA GLY A 134 10.87 -3.75 0.45
C GLY A 134 12.30 -3.44 0.04
N ASP A 135 13.14 -4.46 -0.13
CA ASP A 135 14.55 -4.26 -0.45
C ASP A 135 14.76 -3.96 -1.94
N LYS A 136 15.43 -2.83 -2.21
CA LYS A 136 15.76 -2.38 -3.57
C LYS A 136 16.78 -3.29 -4.26
N ASP A 137 17.61 -3.97 -3.48
CA ASP A 137 18.73 -4.76 -4.00
C ASP A 137 18.22 -6.03 -4.69
N MET A 138 17.04 -6.52 -4.29
CA MET A 138 16.33 -7.62 -4.94
C MET A 138 15.94 -7.31 -6.41
N ALA A 139 15.98 -6.04 -6.84
CA ALA A 139 15.68 -5.66 -8.24
C ALA A 139 16.65 -6.31 -9.25
N GLN A 140 17.83 -6.77 -8.81
CA GLN A 140 18.76 -7.55 -9.62
C GLN A 140 18.23 -8.93 -10.04
N LEU A 141 17.22 -9.45 -9.32
CA LEU A 141 16.62 -10.77 -9.57
C LEU A 141 15.48 -10.72 -10.61
N VAL A 142 14.99 -9.52 -10.95
CA VAL A 142 13.84 -9.35 -11.85
C VAL A 142 14.15 -9.84 -13.25
N SER A 143 13.23 -10.63 -13.81
CA SER A 143 13.31 -11.18 -15.17
C SER A 143 11.91 -11.27 -15.79
N GLU A 144 11.77 -11.93 -16.93
CA GLU A 144 10.45 -12.21 -17.54
C GLU A 144 9.56 -13.10 -16.67
N GLN A 145 10.15 -13.88 -15.75
CA GLN A 145 9.47 -14.82 -14.88
C GLN A 145 9.49 -14.37 -13.41
N VAL A 146 10.39 -13.46 -13.03
CA VAL A 146 10.55 -12.98 -11.65
C VAL A 146 10.08 -11.54 -11.52
N THR A 147 9.12 -11.29 -10.64
CA THR A 147 8.56 -9.96 -10.36
C THR A 147 8.69 -9.65 -8.87
N LEU A 148 9.06 -8.41 -8.53
CA LEU A 148 9.01 -7.92 -7.16
C LEU A 148 7.69 -7.23 -6.87
N VAL A 149 7.21 -7.38 -5.65
CA VAL A 149 6.02 -6.69 -5.15
C VAL A 149 6.26 -6.10 -3.78
N ASN A 150 5.75 -4.91 -3.57
CA ASN A 150 5.77 -4.23 -2.28
C ASN A 150 4.33 -3.99 -1.82
N THR A 151 3.86 -4.82 -0.88
CA THR A 151 2.47 -4.80 -0.40
C THR A 151 2.06 -3.53 0.37
N MET A 152 3.01 -2.70 0.82
CA MET A 152 2.69 -1.44 1.51
C MET A 152 2.50 -0.27 0.56
N SER A 153 3.23 -0.26 -0.56
CA SER A 153 3.14 0.80 -1.58
C SER A 153 2.34 0.37 -2.81
N ASN A 154 1.81 -0.85 -2.83
CA ASN A 154 1.19 -1.50 -3.99
C ASN A 154 2.08 -1.46 -5.26
N GLU A 155 3.40 -1.34 -5.06
CA GLU A 155 4.35 -1.25 -6.16
C GLU A 155 4.68 -2.63 -6.71
N LYS A 156 4.59 -2.78 -8.02
CA LYS A 156 5.02 -3.96 -8.76
C LYS A 156 6.19 -3.59 -9.66
N LEU A 157 7.31 -4.30 -9.55
CA LEU A 157 8.49 -4.10 -10.35
C LEU A 157 8.74 -5.33 -11.23
N ASP A 158 8.36 -5.23 -12.48
CA ASP A 158 8.84 -6.04 -13.59
C ASP A 158 10.06 -5.35 -14.25
N ILE A 159 10.50 -5.81 -15.41
CA ILE A 159 11.67 -5.26 -16.11
C ILE A 159 11.49 -3.75 -16.38
N GLU A 160 10.33 -3.34 -16.86
CA GLU A 160 10.03 -1.92 -17.12
C GLU A 160 9.89 -1.12 -15.82
N GLY A 161 9.27 -1.69 -14.79
CA GLY A 161 9.18 -1.09 -13.45
C GLY A 161 10.56 -0.82 -12.84
N VAL A 162 11.50 -1.74 -12.96
CA VAL A 162 12.90 -1.54 -12.52
C VAL A 162 13.54 -0.41 -13.30
N LYS A 163 13.41 -0.40 -14.64
CA LYS A 163 13.97 0.64 -15.47
C LYS A 163 13.38 2.03 -15.15
N ASN A 164 12.08 2.10 -14.95
CA ASN A 164 11.41 3.37 -14.60
C ASN A 164 11.84 3.89 -13.23
N LYS A 165 12.03 2.99 -12.25
CA LYS A 165 12.40 3.35 -10.89
C LYS A 165 13.88 3.72 -10.72
N PHE A 166 14.78 2.92 -11.30
CA PHE A 166 16.23 3.05 -11.09
C PHE A 166 16.95 3.70 -12.27
N GLY A 167 16.32 3.81 -13.42
CA GLY A 167 16.94 4.30 -14.65
C GLY A 167 17.85 3.28 -15.36
N VAL A 168 17.92 2.03 -14.86
CA VAL A 168 18.75 0.94 -15.40
C VAL A 168 17.94 -0.34 -15.51
N HIS A 169 18.37 -1.27 -16.36
CA HIS A 169 17.72 -2.58 -16.47
C HIS A 169 18.11 -3.51 -15.30
N PRO A 170 17.32 -4.56 -15.00
CA PRO A 170 17.62 -5.49 -13.91
C PRO A 170 19.05 -6.05 -13.93
N HIS A 171 19.56 -6.42 -15.08
CA HIS A 171 20.93 -6.94 -15.23
C HIS A 171 22.04 -5.91 -14.96
N GLN A 172 21.71 -4.62 -14.86
CA GLN A 172 22.64 -3.54 -14.52
C GLN A 172 22.51 -3.11 -13.03
N ILE A 173 21.60 -3.67 -12.27
CA ILE A 173 21.37 -3.26 -10.86
C ILE A 173 22.61 -3.51 -10.01
N ILE A 174 23.31 -4.63 -10.19
CA ILE A 174 24.56 -4.92 -9.46
C ILE A 174 25.61 -3.85 -9.77
N ASP A 175 25.79 -3.51 -11.04
CA ASP A 175 26.72 -2.47 -11.48
C ASP A 175 26.36 -1.09 -10.92
N TYR A 176 25.06 -0.79 -10.94
CA TYR A 176 24.51 0.45 -10.40
C TYR A 176 24.77 0.57 -8.89
N LEU A 177 24.48 -0.48 -8.11
CA LEU A 177 24.73 -0.52 -6.67
C LEU A 177 26.23 -0.47 -6.35
N THR A 178 27.06 -1.16 -7.13
CA THR A 178 28.51 -1.12 -6.97
C THR A 178 29.08 0.29 -7.13
N LEU A 179 28.59 1.02 -8.14
CA LEU A 179 29.04 2.41 -8.38
C LEU A 179 28.59 3.36 -7.29
N MET A 180 27.37 3.22 -6.80
CA MET A 180 26.83 4.09 -5.75
C MET A 180 27.30 3.74 -4.35
N GLY A 181 27.58 2.46 -4.10
CA GLY A 181 27.70 1.92 -2.76
C GLY A 181 26.35 1.87 -2.02
N ASP A 182 26.35 1.29 -0.83
CA ASP A 182 25.22 1.31 0.08
C ASP A 182 25.64 1.80 1.48
N LYS A 183 25.06 2.93 1.90
CA LYS A 183 25.37 3.50 3.22
C LYS A 183 24.74 2.71 4.37
N VAL A 184 23.60 2.06 4.12
CA VAL A 184 22.88 1.28 5.14
C VAL A 184 23.66 0.02 5.46
N ASP A 185 24.21 -0.62 4.43
CA ASP A 185 25.02 -1.85 4.57
C ASP A 185 26.51 -1.58 4.65
N ASN A 186 26.88 -0.29 4.67
CA ASN A 186 28.26 0.15 4.71
C ASN A 186 29.10 -0.42 3.55
N VAL A 187 28.49 -0.56 2.37
CA VAL A 187 29.20 -0.98 1.16
C VAL A 187 29.83 0.23 0.49
N PRO A 188 31.16 0.23 0.31
CA PRO A 188 31.84 1.36 -0.33
C PRO A 188 31.47 1.49 -1.80
N GLY A 189 31.23 2.73 -2.25
CA GLY A 189 30.99 3.07 -3.65
C GLY A 189 31.97 4.12 -4.14
N VAL A 190 31.70 4.67 -5.31
CA VAL A 190 32.47 5.81 -5.84
C VAL A 190 32.01 7.09 -5.15
N GLU A 191 32.93 7.79 -4.49
CA GLU A 191 32.61 9.02 -3.75
C GLU A 191 31.93 10.07 -4.66
N LYS A 192 30.78 10.60 -4.21
CA LYS A 192 29.93 11.55 -4.95
C LYS A 192 29.28 10.96 -6.22
N CYS A 193 29.31 9.67 -6.43
CA CYS A 193 28.52 8.99 -7.44
C CYS A 193 27.11 8.74 -6.87
N GLY A 194 26.13 9.50 -7.32
CA GLY A 194 24.73 9.28 -6.99
C GLY A 194 23.98 8.62 -8.16
N PRO A 195 22.66 8.37 -8.01
CA PRO A 195 21.83 7.69 -9.00
C PRO A 195 22.01 8.21 -10.42
N LYS A 196 21.92 9.54 -10.61
CA LYS A 196 22.06 10.18 -11.94
C LYS A 196 23.41 9.94 -12.59
N THR A 197 24.48 9.86 -11.78
CA THR A 197 25.84 9.64 -12.30
C THR A 197 26.03 8.17 -12.68
N ALA A 198 25.58 7.25 -11.83
CA ALA A 198 25.66 5.81 -12.11
C ALA A 198 24.85 5.45 -13.36
N VAL A 199 23.61 5.94 -13.48
CA VAL A 199 22.76 5.74 -14.68
C VAL A 199 23.47 6.27 -15.93
N LYS A 200 23.96 7.52 -15.90
CA LYS A 200 24.66 8.13 -17.05
C LYS A 200 25.87 7.29 -17.51
N TRP A 201 26.65 6.78 -16.56
CA TRP A 201 27.81 5.96 -16.89
C TRP A 201 27.40 4.61 -17.47
N LEU A 202 26.37 3.96 -16.91
CA LEU A 202 25.88 2.69 -17.42
C LEU A 202 25.15 2.83 -18.77
N GLU A 203 24.49 3.95 -19.02
CA GLU A 203 23.96 4.26 -20.37
C GLU A 203 25.08 4.45 -21.39
N GLN A 204 26.19 5.11 -20.99
CA GLN A 204 27.30 5.42 -21.91
C GLN A 204 28.22 4.22 -22.16
N TYR A 205 28.52 3.42 -21.13
CA TYR A 205 29.53 2.38 -21.17
C TYR A 205 28.96 0.95 -21.02
N GLY A 206 27.65 0.83 -20.82
CA GLY A 206 26.90 -0.43 -20.78
C GLY A 206 26.98 -1.18 -19.44
N THR A 207 28.20 -1.42 -18.94
CA THR A 207 28.48 -2.24 -17.75
C THR A 207 29.51 -1.58 -16.84
N LEU A 208 29.61 -2.04 -15.60
CA LEU A 208 30.69 -1.64 -14.67
C LEU A 208 32.08 -1.88 -15.28
N ALA A 209 32.27 -2.99 -15.97
CA ALA A 209 33.55 -3.28 -16.65
C ALA A 209 33.86 -2.19 -17.71
N GLY A 210 32.86 -1.79 -18.50
CA GLY A 210 33.01 -0.69 -19.47
C GLY A 210 33.31 0.64 -18.80
N VAL A 211 32.68 0.95 -17.66
CA VAL A 211 32.99 2.16 -16.87
C VAL A 211 34.41 2.13 -16.34
N ILE A 212 34.91 0.99 -15.85
CA ILE A 212 36.28 0.80 -15.35
C ILE A 212 37.30 0.98 -16.48
N GLU A 213 37.06 0.38 -17.65
CA GLU A 213 37.95 0.48 -18.84
C GLU A 213 38.12 1.93 -19.28
N HIS A 214 37.05 2.73 -19.22
CA HIS A 214 37.05 4.15 -19.64
C HIS A 214 37.21 5.13 -18.47
N ALA A 215 37.60 4.66 -17.27
CA ALA A 215 37.74 5.52 -16.08
C ALA A 215 38.71 6.68 -16.29
N GLY A 216 39.74 6.51 -17.12
CA GLY A 216 40.70 7.55 -17.48
C GLY A 216 40.13 8.67 -18.36
N GLU A 217 39.04 8.43 -19.04
CA GLU A 217 38.37 9.39 -19.95
C GLU A 217 37.33 10.25 -19.22
N ILE A 218 36.87 9.79 -18.04
CA ILE A 218 35.83 10.47 -17.25
C ILE A 218 36.49 11.65 -16.51
N LYS A 219 36.13 12.87 -16.92
CA LYS A 219 36.72 14.11 -16.42
C LYS A 219 36.00 14.61 -15.16
N GLY A 220 36.70 15.47 -14.41
CA GLY A 220 36.19 16.18 -13.24
C GLY A 220 36.31 15.36 -11.95
N LYS A 221 35.83 15.94 -10.85
CA LYS A 221 36.05 15.40 -9.50
C LYS A 221 35.50 13.97 -9.32
N VAL A 222 34.34 13.67 -9.94
CA VAL A 222 33.75 12.32 -9.85
C VAL A 222 34.56 11.29 -10.65
N GLY A 223 35.21 11.70 -11.75
CA GLY A 223 36.14 10.83 -12.49
C GLY A 223 37.41 10.53 -11.68
N GLU A 224 37.97 11.53 -10.98
CA GLU A 224 39.08 11.31 -10.04
C GLU A 224 38.68 10.35 -8.91
N ASN A 225 37.48 10.50 -8.37
CA ASN A 225 36.95 9.64 -7.33
C ASN A 225 36.73 8.21 -7.85
N LEU A 226 36.27 8.03 -9.11
CA LEU A 226 36.17 6.72 -9.75
C LEU A 226 37.54 6.04 -9.82
N GLN A 227 38.56 6.77 -10.32
CA GLN A 227 39.91 6.20 -10.38
C GLN A 227 40.46 5.80 -9.02
N ALA A 228 40.18 6.60 -7.98
CA ALA A 228 40.55 6.27 -6.60
C ALA A 228 39.80 5.04 -6.07
N ALA A 229 38.56 4.83 -6.51
CA ALA A 229 37.70 3.73 -6.07
C ALA A 229 37.99 2.38 -6.79
N LEU A 230 38.68 2.38 -7.93
CA LEU A 230 38.94 1.17 -8.73
C LEU A 230 39.40 -0.05 -7.92
N PRO A 231 40.34 0.08 -6.92
CA PRO A 231 40.79 -1.08 -6.15
C PRO A 231 39.73 -1.73 -5.27
N GLN A 232 38.69 -0.98 -4.85
CA GLN A 232 37.63 -1.46 -3.94
C GLN A 232 36.36 -1.93 -4.68
N LEU A 233 36.12 -1.50 -5.94
CA LEU A 233 34.92 -1.88 -6.69
C LEU A 233 34.71 -3.40 -6.80
N PRO A 234 35.74 -4.26 -6.95
CA PRO A 234 35.54 -5.71 -6.96
C PRO A 234 34.95 -6.26 -5.66
N LEU A 235 35.36 -5.70 -4.51
CA LEU A 235 34.78 -6.04 -3.21
C LEU A 235 33.32 -5.58 -3.12
N SER A 236 33.06 -4.34 -3.49
CA SER A 236 31.71 -3.78 -3.49
C SER A 236 30.77 -4.58 -4.39
N TYR A 237 31.22 -4.97 -5.57
CA TYR A 237 30.46 -5.82 -6.49
C TYR A 237 30.07 -7.17 -5.83
N GLN A 238 31.01 -7.81 -5.12
CA GLN A 238 30.72 -9.06 -4.44
C GLN A 238 29.75 -8.87 -3.26
N LEU A 239 29.86 -7.76 -2.53
CA LEU A 239 28.99 -7.47 -1.38
C LEU A 239 27.54 -7.20 -1.78
N VAL A 240 27.30 -6.51 -2.90
CA VAL A 240 25.92 -6.20 -3.39
C VAL A 240 25.32 -7.32 -4.23
N THR A 241 26.11 -8.31 -4.64
CA THR A 241 25.62 -9.43 -5.42
C THR A 241 24.89 -10.44 -4.54
N ILE A 242 23.64 -10.72 -4.86
CA ILE A 242 22.86 -11.78 -4.23
C ILE A 242 23.31 -13.12 -4.80
N LYS A 243 23.65 -14.08 -3.91
CA LYS A 243 23.95 -15.45 -4.34
C LYS A 243 22.68 -16.15 -4.79
N THR A 244 22.77 -16.87 -5.90
CA THR A 244 21.64 -17.58 -6.50
C THR A 244 21.94 -19.08 -6.72
N ASP A 245 22.98 -19.57 -6.09
CA ASP A 245 23.53 -20.92 -6.29
C ASP A 245 23.80 -21.65 -4.96
N LEU A 246 23.07 -21.31 -3.89
CA LEU A 246 23.21 -21.96 -2.60
C LEU A 246 22.77 -23.43 -2.68
N ASP A 247 23.49 -24.29 -1.99
CA ASP A 247 23.04 -25.65 -1.72
C ASP A 247 22.01 -25.64 -0.58
N LEU A 248 20.74 -25.74 -0.93
CA LEU A 248 19.61 -25.77 0.00
C LEU A 248 19.11 -27.20 0.29
N HIS A 249 19.86 -28.22 -0.10
CA HIS A 249 19.40 -29.62 0.03
C HIS A 249 19.20 -30.05 1.49
N GLY A 250 19.92 -29.42 2.42
CA GLY A 250 19.75 -29.64 3.87
C GLY A 250 18.41 -29.17 4.40
N GLU A 251 17.96 -28.00 3.96
CA GLU A 251 16.71 -27.35 4.37
C GLU A 251 15.50 -27.76 3.52
N LEU A 252 15.74 -28.11 2.25
CA LEU A 252 14.74 -28.50 1.26
C LEU A 252 15.15 -29.80 0.53
N PRO A 253 15.10 -30.95 1.18
CA PRO A 253 15.52 -32.23 0.55
C PRO A 253 14.71 -32.59 -0.71
N GLU A 254 13.45 -32.17 -0.78
CA GLU A 254 12.54 -32.41 -1.91
C GLU A 254 12.48 -31.20 -2.88
N GLY A 255 13.35 -30.20 -2.69
CA GLY A 255 13.43 -29.01 -3.53
C GLY A 255 12.16 -28.13 -3.48
N LEU A 256 11.96 -27.32 -4.52
CA LEU A 256 10.86 -26.37 -4.62
C LEU A 256 9.46 -27.00 -4.44
N HIS A 257 9.31 -28.24 -4.88
CA HIS A 257 8.03 -28.95 -4.81
C HIS A 257 7.55 -29.23 -3.37
N SER A 258 8.44 -29.12 -2.36
CA SER A 258 8.06 -29.21 -0.94
C SER A 258 7.47 -27.91 -0.36
N LEU A 259 7.59 -26.82 -1.07
CA LEU A 259 7.15 -25.49 -0.62
C LEU A 259 5.63 -25.27 -0.74
N HIS A 260 4.84 -26.29 -0.44
CA HIS A 260 3.40 -26.16 -0.37
C HIS A 260 2.96 -25.58 0.97
N ARG A 261 1.96 -24.70 0.92
CA ARG A 261 1.31 -24.24 2.12
C ARG A 261 0.57 -25.39 2.80
N LYS A 262 0.80 -25.54 4.10
CA LYS A 262 0.12 -26.53 4.95
C LYS A 262 -1.15 -25.92 5.55
N SER A 263 -2.05 -26.76 6.02
CA SER A 263 -3.20 -26.31 6.80
C SER A 263 -2.73 -25.62 8.09
N PRO A 264 -3.33 -24.46 8.47
CA PRO A 264 -3.02 -23.82 9.74
C PRO A 264 -3.28 -24.74 10.93
N ARG A 265 -2.44 -24.66 11.94
CA ARG A 265 -2.59 -25.43 13.18
C ARG A 265 -3.48 -24.68 14.17
N TRP A 266 -4.78 -24.62 13.89
CA TRP A 266 -5.74 -23.81 14.62
C TRP A 266 -5.73 -24.00 16.14
N PRO A 267 -5.56 -25.22 16.72
CA PRO A 267 -5.47 -25.38 18.18
C PRO A 267 -4.28 -24.62 18.79
N GLN A 268 -3.11 -24.70 18.17
CA GLN A 268 -1.90 -24.00 18.64
C GLN A 268 -2.02 -22.49 18.39
N LEU A 269 -2.57 -22.09 17.24
CA LEU A 269 -2.81 -20.69 16.92
C LEU A 269 -3.78 -20.03 17.91
N ALA A 270 -4.85 -20.69 18.32
CA ALA A 270 -5.77 -20.16 19.32
C ALA A 270 -5.09 -19.89 20.66
N VAL A 271 -4.17 -20.77 21.09
CA VAL A 271 -3.38 -20.57 22.32
C VAL A 271 -2.48 -19.35 22.18
N GLU A 272 -1.74 -19.24 21.07
CA GLU A 272 -0.83 -18.12 20.83
C GLU A 272 -1.58 -16.79 20.65
N PHE A 273 -2.68 -16.77 19.88
CA PHE A 273 -3.47 -15.55 19.70
C PHE A 273 -4.11 -15.07 21.01
N LYS A 274 -4.51 -16.00 21.88
CA LYS A 274 -4.98 -15.66 23.23
C LYS A 274 -3.86 -15.06 24.08
N ARG A 275 -2.68 -15.66 24.06
CA ARG A 275 -1.48 -15.17 24.80
C ARG A 275 -1.06 -13.80 24.30
N LEU A 276 -1.08 -13.57 22.99
CA LEU A 276 -0.67 -12.32 22.33
C LEU A 276 -1.79 -11.24 22.32
N ASN A 277 -2.98 -11.57 22.85
CA ASN A 277 -4.17 -10.70 22.84
C ASN A 277 -4.64 -10.30 21.43
N PHE A 278 -4.49 -11.18 20.46
CA PHE A 278 -4.96 -10.98 19.09
C PHE A 278 -6.43 -11.40 18.95
N ARG A 279 -7.34 -10.57 19.44
CA ARG A 279 -8.77 -10.92 19.60
C ARG A 279 -9.44 -11.36 18.30
N THR A 280 -9.24 -10.62 17.21
CA THR A 280 -9.81 -10.96 15.90
C THR A 280 -9.30 -12.30 15.38
N TRP A 281 -7.99 -12.52 15.45
CA TRP A 281 -7.35 -13.77 15.06
C TRP A 281 -7.75 -14.94 15.96
N LEU A 282 -7.95 -14.70 17.26
CA LEU A 282 -8.42 -15.71 18.19
C LEU A 282 -9.85 -16.15 17.85
N LYS A 283 -10.74 -15.20 17.61
CA LYS A 283 -12.13 -15.49 17.20
C LYS A 283 -12.16 -16.35 15.93
N GLU A 284 -11.41 -15.99 14.92
CA GLU A 284 -11.30 -16.79 13.69
C GLU A 284 -10.79 -18.22 13.97
N ALA A 285 -9.74 -18.35 14.82
CA ALA A 285 -9.21 -19.66 15.18
C ALA A 285 -10.24 -20.53 15.93
N GLU A 286 -11.01 -19.93 16.84
CA GLU A 286 -12.09 -20.61 17.58
C GLU A 286 -13.23 -21.04 16.66
N GLU A 287 -13.65 -20.21 15.71
CA GLU A 287 -14.64 -20.52 14.70
C GLU A 287 -14.20 -21.73 13.84
N ARG A 288 -12.96 -21.72 13.37
CA ARG A 288 -12.40 -22.86 12.60
C ARG A 288 -12.29 -24.16 13.38
N LEU A 289 -12.06 -24.08 14.69
CA LEU A 289 -12.08 -25.25 15.57
C LEU A 289 -13.49 -25.83 15.76
N HIS A 290 -14.50 -24.97 15.80
CA HIS A 290 -15.91 -25.41 15.89
C HIS A 290 -16.42 -26.03 14.58
N GLU A 291 -16.02 -25.50 13.43
CA GLU A 291 -16.34 -26.07 12.11
C GLU A 291 -15.71 -27.46 11.91
N GLY A 292 -14.52 -27.71 12.46
CA GLY A 292 -13.80 -28.99 12.39
C GLY A 292 -14.28 -30.07 13.40
N SER A 293 -15.13 -29.73 14.37
CA SER A 293 -15.58 -30.68 15.40
C SER A 293 -16.80 -31.55 15.01
N GLY A 294 -17.25 -31.44 13.76
CA GLY A 294 -18.35 -32.23 13.22
C GLY A 294 -18.03 -33.67 12.79
N ASP A 295 -16.76 -34.09 12.77
CA ASP A 295 -16.39 -35.42 12.28
C ASP A 295 -15.26 -36.05 13.12
N LEU A 296 -15.64 -36.66 14.26
CA LEU A 296 -14.73 -37.34 15.19
C LEU A 296 -14.64 -38.84 14.99
N PHE A 297 -15.20 -39.41 13.91
CA PHE A 297 -15.05 -40.81 13.57
C PHE A 297 -15.04 -41.02 12.04
N GLY A 298 -13.88 -41.26 11.44
CA GLY A 298 -13.83 -41.73 10.05
C GLY A 298 -12.47 -41.61 9.38
N SER A 299 -11.61 -42.59 9.59
CA SER A 299 -10.62 -43.27 8.69
C SER A 299 -9.94 -42.45 7.59
N GLU A 300 -8.61 -42.47 7.66
CA GLU A 300 -7.61 -42.61 6.58
C GLU A 300 -8.13 -42.61 5.14
N HIS A 301 -7.91 -41.51 4.41
CA HIS A 301 -7.62 -41.55 2.99
C HIS A 301 -6.72 -40.32 2.64
N ILE A 302 -5.42 -40.53 2.72
CA ILE A 302 -4.41 -39.71 2.07
C ILE A 302 -4.35 -40.24 0.63
N GLY A 303 -4.92 -39.54 -0.33
CA GLY A 303 -4.73 -39.90 -1.71
C GLY A 303 -5.70 -39.35 -2.76
N GLU A 304 -6.78 -38.65 -2.41
CA GLU A 304 -7.79 -38.27 -3.40
C GLU A 304 -8.31 -36.84 -3.35
N GLN A 305 -7.60 -35.92 -2.70
CA GLN A 305 -8.02 -34.50 -2.62
C GLN A 305 -7.48 -33.60 -3.74
N ALA A 306 -6.75 -34.15 -4.70
CA ALA A 306 -6.38 -33.38 -5.91
C ALA A 306 -7.50 -33.33 -6.97
N ALA A 307 -8.56 -34.13 -6.82
CA ALA A 307 -9.69 -34.16 -7.76
C ALA A 307 -10.97 -33.47 -7.23
N LEU A 308 -10.97 -32.97 -5.98
CA LEU A 308 -12.11 -32.25 -5.38
C LEU A 308 -11.92 -30.72 -5.33
N ALA A 309 -10.87 -30.19 -5.94
CA ALA A 309 -10.69 -28.74 -6.12
C ALA A 309 -11.67 -28.13 -7.16
N GLU A 310 -12.49 -28.94 -7.80
CA GLU A 310 -13.54 -28.47 -8.72
C GLU A 310 -14.95 -28.39 -8.11
N GLN A 311 -15.09 -28.64 -6.78
CA GLN A 311 -16.35 -28.42 -6.06
C GLN A 311 -16.08 -27.71 -4.73
N GLN A 312 -15.40 -26.58 -4.76
CA GLN A 312 -15.63 -25.57 -3.75
C GLN A 312 -17.08 -25.08 -3.94
N PRO A 313 -17.89 -24.94 -2.85
CA PRO A 313 -19.06 -24.08 -2.96
C PRO A 313 -18.54 -22.76 -3.54
N PRO A 314 -19.20 -22.19 -4.54
CA PRO A 314 -18.75 -20.93 -5.10
C PRO A 314 -18.45 -20.01 -3.91
N ALA A 315 -17.29 -19.35 -3.93
CA ALA A 315 -17.01 -18.27 -3.00
C ALA A 315 -18.30 -17.49 -2.90
N PRO A 316 -18.78 -17.08 -1.69
CA PRO A 316 -20.07 -16.42 -1.58
C PRO A 316 -20.11 -15.45 -2.72
N GLU A 317 -21.04 -15.65 -3.66
CA GLU A 317 -21.15 -14.76 -4.82
C GLU A 317 -21.12 -13.38 -4.22
N ILE A 318 -20.05 -12.62 -4.47
CA ILE A 318 -20.02 -11.22 -4.14
C ILE A 318 -21.21 -10.72 -4.95
N ARG A 319 -22.35 -10.52 -4.27
CA ARG A 319 -23.52 -9.96 -4.91
C ARG A 319 -23.15 -8.52 -5.19
N THR A 320 -22.54 -8.28 -6.34
CA THR A 320 -22.29 -6.93 -6.82
C THR A 320 -23.63 -6.24 -7.02
N ALA A 321 -23.68 -4.98 -6.66
CA ALA A 321 -24.85 -4.17 -7.03
C ALA A 321 -24.99 -4.23 -8.54
N ALA A 322 -26.21 -4.48 -9.04
CA ALA A 322 -26.46 -4.60 -10.47
C ALA A 322 -25.95 -3.34 -11.19
N ALA A 323 -25.13 -3.55 -12.22
CA ALA A 323 -24.69 -2.43 -13.06
C ALA A 323 -25.91 -1.81 -13.74
N PRO A 324 -26.02 -0.45 -13.83
CA PRO A 324 -27.08 0.20 -14.59
C PRO A 324 -26.95 -0.16 -16.06
N ALA A 325 -28.08 -0.23 -16.75
CA ALA A 325 -28.12 -0.60 -18.17
C ALA A 325 -27.43 0.46 -19.07
N GLU A 326 -27.49 1.74 -18.67
CA GLU A 326 -26.85 2.88 -19.35
C GLU A 326 -26.37 3.89 -18.31
N LEU A 327 -25.21 4.52 -18.57
CA LEU A 327 -24.70 5.65 -17.79
C LEU A 327 -25.16 6.95 -18.41
N ASN A 328 -25.76 7.82 -17.61
CA ASN A 328 -26.22 9.16 -17.99
C ASN A 328 -25.48 10.20 -17.12
N TYR A 329 -24.26 10.52 -17.51
CA TYR A 329 -23.44 11.54 -16.87
C TYR A 329 -23.40 12.79 -17.73
N GLN A 330 -23.76 13.93 -17.17
CA GLN A 330 -23.95 15.19 -17.92
C GLN A 330 -23.24 16.35 -17.22
N ALA A 331 -22.59 17.21 -18.02
CA ALA A 331 -22.12 18.49 -17.53
C ALA A 331 -23.25 19.52 -17.49
N VAL A 332 -23.34 20.29 -16.42
CA VAL A 332 -24.26 21.39 -16.23
C VAL A 332 -23.50 22.71 -16.43
N THR A 333 -23.53 23.24 -17.64
CA THR A 333 -22.77 24.43 -18.03
C THR A 333 -23.65 25.63 -18.31
N THR A 334 -24.96 25.44 -18.46
CA THR A 334 -25.91 26.50 -18.80
C THR A 334 -26.96 26.74 -17.71
N GLU A 335 -27.49 27.94 -17.63
CA GLU A 335 -28.57 28.30 -16.70
C GLU A 335 -29.84 27.46 -16.87
N ALA A 336 -30.14 27.01 -18.09
CA ALA A 336 -31.29 26.14 -18.35
C ALA A 336 -31.09 24.75 -17.71
N GLN A 337 -29.94 24.12 -17.94
CA GLN A 337 -29.58 22.85 -17.31
C GLN A 337 -29.53 22.97 -15.79
N PHE A 338 -29.01 24.08 -15.28
CA PHE A 338 -28.96 24.33 -13.83
C PHE A 338 -30.36 24.48 -13.22
N ALA A 339 -31.29 25.14 -13.92
CA ALA A 339 -32.69 25.23 -13.47
C ALA A 339 -33.38 23.85 -13.43
N GLU A 340 -33.09 22.97 -14.40
CA GLU A 340 -33.59 21.59 -14.41
C GLU A 340 -33.01 20.79 -13.25
N LEU A 341 -31.69 20.94 -12.95
CA LEU A 341 -31.03 20.33 -11.81
C LEU A 341 -31.69 20.75 -10.49
N LEU A 342 -31.95 22.05 -10.29
CA LEU A 342 -32.58 22.53 -9.06
C LEU A 342 -34.00 21.97 -8.90
N ALA A 343 -34.79 21.90 -9.98
CA ALA A 343 -36.11 21.27 -9.96
C ALA A 343 -36.06 19.77 -9.63
N LYS A 344 -34.94 19.10 -9.94
CA LYS A 344 -34.72 17.71 -9.61
C LYS A 344 -34.33 17.56 -8.13
N LEU A 345 -33.44 18.44 -7.62
CA LEU A 345 -33.08 18.51 -6.20
C LEU A 345 -34.27 18.77 -5.28
N GLU A 346 -35.24 19.58 -5.73
CA GLU A 346 -36.46 19.90 -4.98
C GLU A 346 -37.35 18.67 -4.71
N ARG A 347 -37.22 17.62 -5.55
CA ARG A 347 -37.98 16.37 -5.46
C ARG A 347 -37.19 15.21 -4.89
N ALA A 348 -35.90 15.36 -4.79
CA ALA A 348 -35.00 14.28 -4.32
C ALA A 348 -35.13 14.09 -2.80
N GLU A 349 -35.19 12.84 -2.36
CA GLU A 349 -35.09 12.47 -0.94
C GLU A 349 -33.64 12.28 -0.50
N ALA A 350 -32.79 11.78 -1.41
CA ALA A 350 -31.39 11.57 -1.20
C ALA A 350 -30.58 11.81 -2.47
N VAL A 351 -29.34 12.23 -2.35
CA VAL A 351 -28.39 12.43 -3.45
C VAL A 351 -27.00 11.96 -3.05
N GLY A 352 -26.27 11.42 -4.02
CA GLY A 352 -24.83 11.30 -3.95
C GLY A 352 -24.20 12.66 -4.19
N ILE A 353 -23.14 13.03 -3.45
CA ILE A 353 -22.44 14.29 -3.64
C ILE A 353 -20.93 14.09 -3.49
N ASP A 354 -20.18 14.78 -4.33
CA ASP A 354 -18.72 14.81 -4.28
C ASP A 354 -18.22 16.16 -4.81
N THR A 355 -16.99 16.57 -4.45
CA THR A 355 -16.38 17.83 -4.86
C THR A 355 -14.99 17.64 -5.44
N GLU A 356 -14.76 18.25 -6.60
CA GLU A 356 -13.46 18.36 -7.22
C GLU A 356 -12.77 19.66 -6.79
N THR A 357 -11.49 19.57 -6.45
CA THR A 357 -10.77 20.66 -5.78
C THR A 357 -9.33 20.83 -6.26
N THR A 358 -8.72 21.93 -5.86
CA THR A 358 -7.33 22.28 -6.23
C THR A 358 -6.27 21.68 -5.31
N SER A 359 -6.61 21.10 -4.14
CA SER A 359 -5.66 20.63 -3.14
C SER A 359 -6.26 19.56 -2.24
N LEU A 360 -5.44 18.65 -1.74
CA LEU A 360 -5.82 17.68 -0.70
C LEU A 360 -5.95 18.31 0.69
N ASN A 361 -5.41 19.54 0.91
CA ASN A 361 -5.63 20.27 2.15
C ASN A 361 -7.00 20.96 2.10
N PRO A 362 -8.04 20.46 2.79
CA PRO A 362 -9.38 20.94 2.66
C PRO A 362 -9.58 22.38 3.15
N LEU A 363 -8.71 22.87 4.02
CA LEU A 363 -8.78 24.26 4.55
C LEU A 363 -8.29 25.31 3.56
N GLU A 364 -7.46 24.91 2.58
CA GLU A 364 -6.88 25.79 1.55
C GLU A 364 -7.42 25.52 0.15
N ALA A 365 -8.07 24.37 -0.03
CA ALA A 365 -8.57 23.93 -1.32
C ALA A 365 -9.68 24.86 -1.84
N ARG A 366 -9.63 25.09 -3.16
CA ARG A 366 -10.66 25.82 -3.89
C ARG A 366 -11.49 24.84 -4.69
N LEU A 367 -12.78 25.10 -4.78
CA LEU A 367 -13.71 24.29 -5.54
C LEU A 367 -13.44 24.41 -7.05
N VAL A 368 -13.35 23.28 -7.74
CA VAL A 368 -13.24 23.17 -9.20
C VAL A 368 -14.60 22.76 -9.79
N GLY A 369 -15.33 21.87 -9.11
CA GLY A 369 -16.66 21.46 -9.51
C GLY A 369 -17.38 20.66 -8.44
N ILE A 370 -18.67 20.41 -8.67
CA ILE A 370 -19.54 19.62 -7.79
C ILE A 370 -20.22 18.56 -8.63
N SER A 371 -20.19 17.32 -8.19
CA SER A 371 -20.98 16.24 -8.78
C SER A 371 -22.15 15.84 -7.89
N ILE A 372 -23.26 15.51 -8.52
CA ILE A 372 -24.50 15.12 -7.84
C ILE A 372 -25.10 13.92 -8.56
N ALA A 373 -25.24 12.80 -7.85
CA ALA A 373 -25.91 11.60 -8.33
C ALA A 373 -27.30 11.46 -7.73
N PHE A 374 -28.27 11.07 -8.55
CA PHE A 374 -29.69 10.91 -8.16
C PHE A 374 -30.12 9.45 -8.08
N ALA A 375 -29.52 8.62 -8.89
CA ALA A 375 -29.74 7.18 -8.95
C ALA A 375 -28.54 6.49 -9.58
N ALA A 376 -28.51 5.16 -9.51
CA ALA A 376 -27.45 4.37 -10.14
C ALA A 376 -27.33 4.69 -11.64
N GLY A 377 -26.17 5.17 -12.06
CA GLY A 377 -25.86 5.57 -13.42
C GLY A 377 -26.43 6.93 -13.85
N GLU A 378 -27.00 7.70 -12.95
CA GLU A 378 -27.57 9.01 -13.24
C GLU A 378 -26.93 10.09 -12.37
N ALA A 379 -25.99 10.84 -12.91
CA ALA A 379 -25.29 11.90 -12.21
C ALA A 379 -24.98 13.10 -13.11
N VAL A 380 -24.74 14.25 -12.49
CA VAL A 380 -24.31 15.46 -13.16
C VAL A 380 -23.04 16.02 -12.55
N TYR A 381 -22.27 16.73 -13.36
CA TYR A 381 -21.12 17.51 -12.92
C TYR A 381 -21.33 18.99 -13.23
N ILE A 382 -21.08 19.86 -12.27
CA ILE A 382 -21.19 21.32 -12.37
C ILE A 382 -19.77 21.89 -12.36
N PRO A 383 -19.16 22.23 -13.51
CA PRO A 383 -17.87 22.89 -13.56
C PRO A 383 -17.99 24.33 -13.07
N LEU A 384 -17.10 24.75 -12.14
CA LEU A 384 -17.18 26.06 -11.47
C LEU A 384 -15.82 26.77 -11.40
N GLY A 385 -14.72 26.02 -11.46
CA GLY A 385 -13.36 26.55 -11.28
C GLY A 385 -12.33 25.96 -12.24
N HIS A 386 -12.79 25.43 -13.38
CA HIS A 386 -11.88 24.98 -14.45
C HIS A 386 -11.20 26.16 -15.15
N SER A 387 -10.02 25.88 -15.72
CA SER A 387 -9.36 26.84 -16.60
C SER A 387 -10.23 27.11 -17.85
N PRO A 388 -10.19 28.32 -18.42
CA PRO A 388 -10.98 28.66 -19.59
C PRO A 388 -10.70 27.79 -20.83
N THR A 389 -9.55 27.13 -20.87
CA THR A 389 -9.19 26.19 -21.95
C THR A 389 -9.79 24.82 -21.75
N ALA A 390 -9.98 24.37 -20.51
CA ALA A 390 -10.57 23.08 -20.17
C ALA A 390 -12.09 23.11 -20.21
N ALA A 391 -12.71 24.19 -19.68
CA ALA A 391 -14.16 24.40 -19.68
C ALA A 391 -14.47 25.87 -20.08
N PRO A 392 -14.57 26.16 -21.37
CA PRO A 392 -14.87 27.53 -21.85
C PRO A 392 -16.25 28.01 -21.46
N GLU A 393 -17.20 27.07 -21.28
CA GLU A 393 -18.55 27.35 -20.80
C GLU A 393 -18.71 26.71 -19.41
N GLN A 394 -18.81 27.54 -18.37
CA GLN A 394 -19.10 27.14 -17.01
C GLN A 394 -19.92 28.21 -16.29
N LEU A 395 -20.63 27.76 -15.26
CA LEU A 395 -21.48 28.68 -14.48
C LEU A 395 -20.63 29.56 -13.54
N ASP A 396 -21.20 30.73 -13.18
CA ASP A 396 -20.55 31.59 -12.19
C ASP A 396 -20.58 30.95 -10.79
N LEU A 397 -19.45 30.76 -10.20
CA LEU A 397 -19.28 30.07 -8.92
C LEU A 397 -20.09 30.69 -7.79
N PRO A 398 -20.03 32.00 -7.47
CA PRO A 398 -20.80 32.61 -6.39
C PRO A 398 -22.32 32.53 -6.61
N ALA A 399 -22.78 32.76 -7.83
CA ALA A 399 -24.20 32.72 -8.16
C ALA A 399 -24.77 31.29 -8.06
N THR A 400 -24.00 30.30 -8.53
CA THR A 400 -24.36 28.88 -8.46
C THR A 400 -24.43 28.40 -7.02
N LEU A 401 -23.37 28.67 -6.23
CA LEU A 401 -23.34 28.30 -4.82
C LEU A 401 -24.46 28.98 -4.01
N GLY A 402 -24.73 30.23 -4.28
CA GLY A 402 -25.86 30.96 -3.64
C GLY A 402 -27.19 30.27 -3.81
N ARG A 403 -27.43 29.64 -4.97
CA ARG A 403 -28.68 28.90 -5.26
C ARG A 403 -28.63 27.47 -4.71
N LEU A 404 -27.49 26.78 -4.81
CA LEU A 404 -27.31 25.43 -4.26
C LEU A 404 -27.35 25.41 -2.73
N LYS A 405 -26.99 26.51 -2.08
CA LYS A 405 -26.96 26.63 -0.61
C LYS A 405 -28.24 26.16 0.04
N LEU A 406 -29.41 26.49 -0.55
CA LEU A 406 -30.72 26.07 -0.04
C LEU A 406 -30.86 24.54 0.05
N TYR A 407 -30.25 23.80 -0.86
CA TYR A 407 -30.33 22.35 -0.93
C TYR A 407 -29.22 21.71 -0.10
N LEU A 408 -28.01 22.28 -0.12
CA LEU A 408 -26.87 21.80 0.65
C LEU A 408 -27.11 21.94 2.17
N GLU A 409 -27.72 23.03 2.60
CA GLU A 409 -28.06 23.27 4.01
C GLU A 409 -29.39 22.62 4.44
N ASN A 410 -30.18 22.06 3.51
CA ASN A 410 -31.43 21.37 3.84
C ASN A 410 -31.15 20.01 4.50
N ALA A 411 -31.42 19.89 5.79
CA ALA A 411 -31.22 18.62 6.53
C ALA A 411 -32.22 17.51 6.10
N CYS A 412 -33.31 17.83 5.45
CA CYS A 412 -34.26 16.83 4.96
C CYS A 412 -33.81 16.17 3.65
N LEU A 413 -33.00 16.83 2.83
CA LEU A 413 -32.38 16.23 1.67
C LEU A 413 -31.14 15.47 2.15
N LYS A 414 -31.18 14.16 2.08
CA LYS A 414 -30.09 13.29 2.52
C LYS A 414 -28.90 13.37 1.57
N LYS A 415 -27.68 13.54 2.08
CA LYS A 415 -26.43 13.51 1.32
C LYS A 415 -25.66 12.26 1.65
N ILE A 416 -25.17 11.62 0.62
CA ILE A 416 -24.34 10.42 0.67
C ILE A 416 -23.10 10.70 -0.16
N GLY A 417 -21.92 10.25 0.28
CA GLY A 417 -20.68 10.45 -0.47
C GLY A 417 -19.57 9.55 0.01
N GLN A 418 -18.36 9.89 -0.36
CA GLN A 418 -17.12 9.20 0.03
C GLN A 418 -16.25 10.17 0.83
N ASN A 419 -16.01 9.92 2.12
CA ASN A 419 -15.23 10.82 2.98
C ASN A 419 -15.80 12.25 3.03
N LEU A 420 -17.12 12.36 3.20
CA LEU A 420 -17.86 13.62 3.16
C LEU A 420 -17.37 14.70 4.13
N LYS A 421 -16.58 14.35 5.13
CA LYS A 421 -15.93 15.32 6.00
C LYS A 421 -15.03 16.27 5.20
N TYR A 422 -14.37 15.77 4.15
CA TYR A 422 -13.59 16.61 3.24
C TYR A 422 -14.49 17.63 2.52
N ASP A 423 -15.60 17.18 1.93
CA ASP A 423 -16.55 18.04 1.21
C ASP A 423 -17.22 19.06 2.13
N GLN A 424 -17.47 18.70 3.39
CA GLN A 424 -17.93 19.64 4.40
C GLN A 424 -16.98 20.81 4.59
N HIS A 425 -15.67 20.54 4.62
CA HIS A 425 -14.64 21.58 4.72
C HIS A 425 -14.64 22.46 3.47
N ILE A 426 -14.78 21.86 2.29
CA ILE A 426 -14.83 22.62 1.02
C ILE A 426 -16.02 23.57 1.02
N PHE A 427 -17.24 23.07 1.31
CA PHE A 427 -18.43 23.93 1.37
C PHE A 427 -18.32 25.00 2.47
N ALA A 428 -17.74 24.67 3.63
CA ALA A 428 -17.51 25.61 4.72
C ALA A 428 -16.53 26.74 4.35
N ASN A 429 -15.62 26.55 3.38
CA ASN A 429 -14.77 27.61 2.85
C ASN A 429 -15.58 28.67 2.08
N TYR A 430 -16.80 28.35 1.68
CA TYR A 430 -17.77 29.24 0.98
C TYR A 430 -18.97 29.60 1.86
N ASP A 431 -18.86 29.49 3.19
CA ASP A 431 -19.92 29.80 4.15
C ASP A 431 -21.21 28.97 3.93
N ILE A 432 -21.05 27.70 3.52
CA ILE A 432 -22.14 26.75 3.31
C ILE A 432 -21.98 25.58 4.30
N ALA A 433 -23.02 25.33 5.09
CA ALA A 433 -23.10 24.17 5.96
C ALA A 433 -23.68 22.97 5.19
N LEU A 434 -22.89 21.92 4.99
CA LEU A 434 -23.41 20.68 4.41
C LEU A 434 -24.20 19.91 5.47
N ASN A 435 -25.53 20.03 5.45
CA ASN A 435 -26.44 19.39 6.39
C ASN A 435 -27.10 18.15 5.77
N GLY A 436 -27.64 17.27 6.62
CA GLY A 436 -28.37 16.09 6.17
C GLY A 436 -27.46 14.97 5.66
N ILE A 437 -26.21 14.89 6.13
CA ILE A 437 -25.34 13.76 5.85
C ILE A 437 -25.99 12.50 6.43
N ALA A 438 -26.29 11.53 5.57
CA ALA A 438 -27.01 10.31 5.91
C ALA A 438 -26.22 9.04 5.54
N GLY A 439 -25.11 9.20 4.84
CA GLY A 439 -24.24 8.09 4.48
C GLY A 439 -22.86 8.54 4.00
N ASP A 440 -21.89 7.69 4.27
CA ASP A 440 -20.49 7.84 3.85
C ASP A 440 -19.94 6.45 3.50
N ALA A 441 -19.62 6.23 2.21
CA ALA A 441 -19.21 4.91 1.72
C ALA A 441 -17.89 4.45 2.35
N MET A 442 -16.97 5.38 2.64
CA MET A 442 -15.73 5.07 3.34
C MET A 442 -16.00 4.57 4.77
N LEU A 443 -16.80 5.29 5.54
CA LEU A 443 -17.14 4.90 6.91
C LEU A 443 -17.95 3.59 6.95
N ALA A 444 -18.90 3.41 6.02
CA ALA A 444 -19.65 2.16 5.89
C ALA A 444 -18.72 0.97 5.62
N SER A 445 -17.71 1.16 4.77
CA SER A 445 -16.73 0.11 4.46
C SER A 445 -15.84 -0.25 5.64
N TYR A 446 -15.47 0.71 6.49
CA TYR A 446 -14.74 0.45 7.74
C TYR A 446 -15.53 -0.44 8.71
N ILE A 447 -16.86 -0.28 8.76
CA ILE A 447 -17.74 -1.11 9.61
C ILE A 447 -17.79 -2.56 9.12
N ILE A 448 -17.81 -2.78 7.81
CA ILE A 448 -17.92 -4.12 7.21
C ILE A 448 -16.56 -4.82 7.17
N GLU A 449 -15.51 -4.14 6.73
CA GLU A 449 -14.19 -4.73 6.44
C GLU A 449 -13.04 -3.80 6.83
N SER A 450 -12.91 -3.50 8.12
CA SER A 450 -11.91 -2.53 8.66
C SER A 450 -10.44 -2.81 8.29
N HIS A 451 -10.14 -4.00 7.76
CA HIS A 451 -8.79 -4.46 7.44
C HIS A 451 -8.40 -4.32 5.96
N LEU A 452 -9.31 -3.85 5.12
CA LEU A 452 -9.10 -3.66 3.68
C LEU A 452 -8.91 -2.17 3.33
N GLY A 453 -8.57 -1.88 2.07
CA GLY A 453 -8.55 -0.51 1.58
C GLY A 453 -9.96 0.06 1.43
N HIS A 454 -10.10 1.36 1.67
CA HIS A 454 -11.38 2.08 1.70
C HIS A 454 -11.44 3.22 0.68
N GLY A 455 -10.49 3.24 -0.28
CA GLY A 455 -10.55 4.15 -1.42
C GLY A 455 -11.72 3.81 -2.34
N LEU A 456 -12.32 4.82 -2.97
CA LEU A 456 -13.50 4.64 -3.82
C LEU A 456 -13.23 3.64 -4.96
N ASP A 457 -12.03 3.71 -5.56
CA ASP A 457 -11.59 2.78 -6.61
C ASP A 457 -11.61 1.32 -6.14
N GLU A 458 -11.03 1.05 -4.96
CA GLU A 458 -10.98 -0.28 -4.36
C GLU A 458 -12.37 -0.79 -3.98
N LEU A 459 -13.23 0.11 -3.50
CA LEU A 459 -14.61 -0.22 -3.14
C LEU A 459 -15.47 -0.50 -4.39
N ALA A 460 -15.28 0.27 -5.47
CA ALA A 460 -15.99 0.08 -6.73
C ALA A 460 -15.63 -1.28 -7.38
N GLU A 461 -14.35 -1.60 -7.44
CA GLU A 461 -13.90 -2.90 -7.93
C GLU A 461 -14.47 -4.05 -7.09
N ARG A 462 -14.40 -3.92 -5.75
CA ARG A 462 -14.83 -4.96 -4.80
C ARG A 462 -16.34 -5.17 -4.77
N TRP A 463 -17.13 -4.08 -4.70
CA TRP A 463 -18.56 -4.15 -4.43
C TRP A 463 -19.46 -3.91 -5.64
N LEU A 464 -18.95 -3.21 -6.65
CA LEU A 464 -19.70 -3.00 -7.91
C LEU A 464 -19.17 -3.88 -9.04
N GLY A 465 -17.93 -4.39 -8.93
CA GLY A 465 -17.27 -5.13 -10.02
C GLY A 465 -16.99 -4.24 -11.24
N LEU A 466 -16.85 -2.92 -11.04
CA LEU A 466 -16.67 -1.93 -12.08
C LEU A 466 -15.29 -1.29 -11.99
N PRO A 467 -14.59 -1.11 -13.13
CA PRO A 467 -13.37 -0.31 -13.17
C PRO A 467 -13.69 1.16 -12.95
N THR A 468 -12.80 1.89 -12.29
CA THR A 468 -12.87 3.34 -12.13
C THR A 468 -11.93 4.06 -13.07
N ILE A 469 -12.24 5.31 -13.38
CA ILE A 469 -11.29 6.26 -13.94
C ILE A 469 -10.47 6.77 -12.76
N THR A 470 -9.15 6.57 -12.75
CA THR A 470 -8.32 7.02 -11.64
C THR A 470 -7.88 8.47 -11.81
N TYR A 471 -7.73 9.21 -10.70
CA TYR A 471 -7.18 10.57 -10.71
C TYR A 471 -5.84 10.67 -11.46
N GLU A 472 -4.98 9.66 -11.30
CA GLU A 472 -3.69 9.60 -11.99
C GLU A 472 -3.79 9.45 -13.50
N SER A 473 -4.82 8.75 -13.99
CA SER A 473 -5.04 8.60 -15.44
C SER A 473 -5.44 9.93 -16.10
N LEU A 474 -6.06 10.84 -15.34
CA LEU A 474 -6.48 12.16 -15.80
C LEU A 474 -5.40 13.23 -15.61
N CYS A 475 -4.86 13.30 -14.41
CA CYS A 475 -3.95 14.38 -14.00
C CYS A 475 -2.47 14.01 -14.14
N GLY A 476 -2.13 12.72 -14.31
CA GLY A 476 -0.74 12.26 -14.33
C GLY A 476 -0.09 12.20 -12.95
N LYS A 477 1.20 11.89 -12.89
CA LYS A 477 2.01 11.74 -11.67
C LYS A 477 3.23 12.65 -11.64
N GLY A 478 3.64 13.05 -10.43
CA GLY A 478 4.92 13.70 -10.17
C GLY A 478 5.06 15.09 -10.83
N ALA A 479 6.24 15.40 -11.35
CA ALA A 479 6.54 16.73 -11.90
C ALA A 479 5.75 17.13 -13.16
N LYS A 480 5.04 16.19 -13.79
CA LYS A 480 4.19 16.43 -14.96
C LYS A 480 2.70 16.40 -14.62
N GLN A 481 2.36 16.29 -13.35
CA GLN A 481 0.97 16.29 -12.91
C GLN A 481 0.34 17.66 -13.19
N ILE A 482 -0.83 17.65 -13.83
CA ILE A 482 -1.65 18.83 -14.06
C ILE A 482 -2.67 18.99 -12.93
N SER A 483 -3.21 20.22 -12.78
CA SER A 483 -4.35 20.46 -11.89
C SER A 483 -5.60 19.84 -12.48
N PHE A 484 -6.52 19.37 -11.62
CA PHE A 484 -7.83 18.92 -12.08
C PHE A 484 -8.60 20.03 -12.83
N ALA A 485 -8.37 21.30 -12.47
CA ALA A 485 -8.90 22.45 -13.18
C ALA A 485 -8.50 22.53 -14.66
N ASP A 486 -7.45 21.84 -15.07
CA ASP A 486 -6.94 21.82 -16.45
C ASP A 486 -7.36 20.55 -17.22
N VAL A 487 -8.07 19.62 -16.57
CA VAL A 487 -8.64 18.43 -17.21
C VAL A 487 -9.79 18.82 -18.13
N ALA A 488 -9.83 18.26 -19.34
CA ALA A 488 -10.90 18.51 -20.31
C ALA A 488 -12.29 18.17 -19.74
N LEU A 489 -13.27 19.01 -20.00
CA LEU A 489 -14.59 18.96 -19.35
C LEU A 489 -15.31 17.62 -19.52
N ASP A 490 -15.22 16.98 -20.67
CA ASP A 490 -15.80 15.67 -20.94
C ASP A 490 -15.22 14.59 -20.01
N GLN A 491 -13.90 14.55 -19.88
CA GLN A 491 -13.20 13.62 -19.00
C GLN A 491 -13.45 13.94 -17.52
N ALA A 492 -13.43 15.22 -17.13
CA ALA A 492 -13.74 15.66 -15.78
C ALA A 492 -15.20 15.31 -15.39
N THR A 493 -16.13 15.44 -16.34
CA THR A 493 -17.53 15.08 -16.13
C THR A 493 -17.72 13.59 -15.89
N GLU A 494 -17.07 12.76 -16.71
CA GLU A 494 -17.16 11.31 -16.57
C GLU A 494 -16.59 10.84 -15.25
N TYR A 495 -15.43 11.35 -14.86
CA TYR A 495 -14.75 11.04 -13.60
C TYR A 495 -15.59 11.48 -12.39
N ALA A 496 -15.88 12.77 -12.27
CA ALA A 496 -16.55 13.33 -11.09
C ALA A 496 -18.00 12.82 -10.92
N ALA A 497 -18.75 12.63 -12.02
CA ALA A 497 -20.07 12.03 -11.96
C ALA A 497 -20.03 10.56 -11.54
N GLN A 498 -18.99 9.83 -11.97
CA GLN A 498 -18.74 8.44 -11.55
C GLN A 498 -18.50 8.37 -10.04
N ASP A 499 -17.70 9.27 -9.46
CA ASP A 499 -17.36 9.26 -8.04
C ASP A 499 -18.63 9.48 -7.17
N ALA A 500 -19.49 10.43 -7.51
CA ALA A 500 -20.74 10.64 -6.82
C ALA A 500 -21.73 9.45 -6.97
N ASP A 501 -21.84 8.86 -8.17
CA ASP A 501 -22.67 7.68 -8.43
C ASP A 501 -22.17 6.46 -7.65
N PHE A 502 -20.90 6.20 -7.71
CA PHE A 502 -20.31 5.04 -7.05
C PHE A 502 -20.41 5.16 -5.52
N ALA A 503 -20.14 6.33 -4.96
CA ALA A 503 -20.32 6.57 -3.52
C ALA A 503 -21.76 6.28 -3.06
N LEU A 504 -22.75 6.77 -3.82
CA LEU A 504 -24.18 6.53 -3.54
C LEU A 504 -24.53 5.03 -3.58
N ARG A 505 -24.05 4.31 -4.60
CA ARG A 505 -24.36 2.89 -4.81
C ARG A 505 -23.65 2.02 -3.78
N ILE A 506 -22.37 2.30 -3.49
CA ILE A 506 -21.55 1.53 -2.55
C ILE A 506 -22.10 1.67 -1.14
N GLU A 507 -22.40 2.90 -0.68
CA GLU A 507 -22.98 3.12 0.65
C GLU A 507 -24.31 2.36 0.79
N SER A 508 -25.20 2.51 -0.18
CA SER A 508 -26.50 1.82 -0.17
C SER A 508 -26.35 0.31 -0.14
N TRP A 509 -25.39 -0.24 -0.85
CA TRP A 509 -25.08 -1.67 -0.85
C TRP A 509 -24.50 -2.13 0.48
N LEU A 510 -23.47 -1.45 1.00
CA LEU A 510 -22.83 -1.79 2.27
C LEU A 510 -23.81 -1.74 3.43
N LYS A 511 -24.66 -0.73 3.45
CA LYS A 511 -25.73 -0.59 4.46
C LYS A 511 -26.69 -1.78 4.49
N GLN A 512 -26.98 -2.40 3.34
CA GLN A 512 -27.80 -3.61 3.24
C GLN A 512 -27.07 -4.87 3.73
N GLN A 513 -25.73 -4.86 3.78
CA GLN A 513 -24.92 -5.97 4.30
C GLN A 513 -24.71 -5.88 5.81
N MET A 514 -24.97 -4.73 6.43
CA MET A 514 -24.79 -4.54 7.88
C MET A 514 -25.82 -5.31 8.69
N ASP A 515 -25.36 -5.95 9.76
CA ASP A 515 -26.27 -6.42 10.81
C ASP A 515 -26.81 -5.24 11.65
N ALA A 516 -27.76 -5.52 12.55
CA ALA A 516 -28.39 -4.47 13.35
C ALA A 516 -27.40 -3.68 14.25
N LYS A 517 -26.33 -4.33 14.76
CA LYS A 517 -25.32 -3.67 15.59
C LYS A 517 -24.37 -2.83 14.74
N GLN A 518 -23.98 -3.33 13.59
CA GLN A 518 -23.16 -2.61 12.63
C GLN A 518 -23.88 -1.36 12.13
N LEU A 519 -25.18 -1.49 11.81
CA LEU A 519 -26.01 -0.37 11.39
C LEU A 519 -26.17 0.67 12.50
N GLU A 520 -26.43 0.24 13.75
CA GLU A 520 -26.49 1.12 14.90
C GLU A 520 -25.16 1.86 15.12
N MET A 521 -24.04 1.18 15.01
CA MET A 521 -22.70 1.76 15.13
C MET A 521 -22.44 2.78 14.03
N TYR A 522 -22.77 2.45 12.79
CA TYR A 522 -22.59 3.32 11.64
C TYR A 522 -23.41 4.61 11.77
N GLU A 523 -24.74 4.50 12.02
CA GLU A 523 -25.65 5.64 12.04
C GLU A 523 -25.55 6.48 13.32
N ASN A 524 -25.32 5.86 14.48
CA ASN A 524 -25.39 6.54 15.78
C ASN A 524 -24.00 6.83 16.40
N MET A 525 -22.91 6.32 15.82
CA MET A 525 -21.57 6.60 16.31
C MET A 525 -20.68 7.17 15.18
N GLU A 526 -20.43 6.46 14.10
CA GLU A 526 -19.43 6.86 13.10
C GLU A 526 -19.83 8.15 12.36
N LEU A 527 -21.05 8.24 11.85
CA LEU A 527 -21.51 9.46 11.17
C LEU A 527 -21.53 10.67 12.13
N PRO A 528 -22.05 10.59 13.38
CA PRO A 528 -21.94 11.68 14.34
C PRO A 528 -20.50 12.03 14.73
N VAL A 529 -19.61 11.06 14.89
CA VAL A 529 -18.19 11.31 15.20
C VAL A 529 -17.50 12.06 14.05
N ALA A 530 -17.79 11.73 12.80
CA ALA A 530 -17.27 12.47 11.65
C ALA A 530 -17.65 13.95 11.70
N GLN A 531 -18.87 14.28 12.12
CA GLN A 531 -19.32 15.66 12.33
C GLN A 531 -18.53 16.36 13.44
N VAL A 532 -18.31 15.68 14.58
CA VAL A 532 -17.50 16.23 15.67
C VAL A 532 -16.05 16.49 15.23
N LEU A 533 -15.47 15.56 14.49
CA LEU A 533 -14.12 15.72 13.94
C LEU A 533 -14.03 16.89 12.96
N PHE A 534 -15.03 17.07 12.09
CA PHE A 534 -15.11 18.24 11.22
C PHE A 534 -15.08 19.55 12.03
N GLU A 535 -15.89 19.66 13.10
CA GLU A 535 -15.94 20.85 13.95
C GLU A 535 -14.59 21.08 14.67
N MET A 536 -13.97 20.02 15.18
CA MET A 536 -12.64 20.10 15.82
C MET A 536 -11.58 20.58 14.82
N GLU A 537 -11.56 20.07 13.61
CA GLU A 537 -10.61 20.43 12.55
C GLU A 537 -10.82 21.90 12.10
N ARG A 538 -12.06 22.36 12.02
CA ARG A 538 -12.38 23.77 11.71
C ARG A 538 -11.97 24.73 12.82
N ASN A 539 -12.15 24.33 14.08
CA ASN A 539 -11.74 25.14 15.23
C ASN A 539 -10.23 25.20 15.38
N GLY A 540 -9.54 24.12 15.02
CA GLY A 540 -8.10 23.98 15.16
C GLY A 540 -7.64 23.99 16.61
N VAL A 541 -6.32 24.11 16.81
CA VAL A 541 -5.67 24.23 18.12
C VAL A 541 -4.72 25.43 18.14
N LEU A 542 -4.72 26.13 19.27
CA LEU A 542 -3.78 27.22 19.48
C LEU A 542 -2.41 26.66 19.89
N ILE A 543 -1.38 26.99 19.12
CA ILE A 543 0.00 26.60 19.40
C ILE A 543 0.72 27.78 20.05
N ASP A 544 1.36 27.53 21.21
CA ASP A 544 2.27 28.49 21.83
C ASP A 544 3.62 28.49 21.09
N LYS A 545 3.77 29.45 20.19
CA LYS A 545 4.96 29.58 19.35
C LYS A 545 6.23 29.89 20.12
N ASP A 546 6.09 30.66 21.23
CA ASP A 546 7.24 31.08 22.04
C ASP A 546 7.76 29.89 22.85
N GLU A 547 6.86 29.08 23.39
CA GLU A 547 7.22 27.84 24.09
C GLU A 547 7.87 26.82 23.14
N LEU A 548 7.35 26.63 21.92
CA LEU A 548 7.99 25.76 20.93
C LEU A 548 9.38 26.26 20.52
N ALA A 549 9.54 27.57 20.35
CA ALA A 549 10.85 28.17 20.04
C ALA A 549 11.84 27.97 21.18
N ARG A 550 11.40 28.11 22.44
CA ARG A 550 12.21 27.85 23.64
C ARG A 550 12.65 26.38 23.69
N GLN A 551 11.73 25.45 23.53
CA GLN A 551 12.03 23.99 23.53
C GLN A 551 12.97 23.62 22.37
N SER A 552 12.74 24.14 21.19
CA SER A 552 13.62 23.92 20.02
C SER A 552 15.06 24.40 20.29
N HIS A 553 15.23 25.56 20.95
CA HIS A 553 16.53 26.09 21.30
C HIS A 553 17.23 25.24 22.37
N GLU A 554 16.51 24.81 23.39
CA GLU A 554 17.04 23.94 24.46
C GLU A 554 17.49 22.59 23.91
N LEU A 555 16.62 21.92 23.15
CA LEU A 555 16.95 20.63 22.51
C LEU A 555 18.13 20.76 21.53
N GLY A 556 18.18 21.85 20.75
CA GLY A 556 19.31 22.10 19.86
C GLY A 556 20.63 22.29 20.62
N SER A 557 20.58 22.95 21.78
CA SER A 557 21.76 23.14 22.64
C SER A 557 22.21 21.83 23.28
N GLU A 558 21.29 21.01 23.74
CA GLU A 558 21.57 19.67 24.30
C GLU A 558 22.17 18.73 23.24
N LEU A 559 21.62 18.74 22.02
CA LEU A 559 22.15 17.97 20.90
C LEU A 559 23.60 18.32 20.59
N LEU A 560 23.93 19.62 20.54
CA LEU A 560 25.31 20.07 20.32
C LEU A 560 26.26 19.64 21.43
N GLN A 561 25.80 19.63 22.69
CA GLN A 561 26.60 19.13 23.82
C GLN A 561 26.82 17.62 23.73
N LEU A 562 25.79 16.86 23.42
CA LEU A 562 25.90 15.41 23.23
C LEU A 562 26.79 15.04 22.05
N GLU A 563 26.70 15.77 20.95
CA GLU A 563 27.57 15.60 19.81
C GLU A 563 29.06 15.85 20.17
N GLN A 564 29.35 16.91 20.92
CA GLN A 564 30.71 17.18 21.42
C GLN A 564 31.22 16.08 22.36
N GLN A 565 30.35 15.53 23.22
CA GLN A 565 30.72 14.41 24.10
C GLN A 565 30.96 13.12 23.31
N ALA A 566 30.22 12.90 22.23
CA ALA A 566 30.39 11.71 21.39
C ALA A 566 31.70 11.73 20.58
N TYR A 567 32.25 12.92 20.31
CA TYR A 567 33.54 13.08 19.62
C TYR A 567 34.77 13.09 20.55
N GLN A 568 34.57 13.09 21.86
CA GLN A 568 35.63 12.94 22.87
C GLN A 568 35.84 11.48 23.25
#